data_2c0292c8c1467bf1526ce186e8ee9163
#
_entry.id   2c0292c8c1467bf1526ce186e8ee9163
#
_cell.length_a   1.000
_cell.length_b   1.000
_cell.length_c   1.000
_cell.angle_alpha   90.00
_cell.angle_beta   90.00
_cell.angle_gamma   90.00
#
_symmetry.space_group_name_H-M   'P 1'
#
loop_
_entity.id
_entity.type
_entity.pdbx_description
1 polymer ?
#
loop_
_entity_poly.entity_id
_entity_poly.type
_entity_poly.pdbx_seq_one_letter_code
_entity_poly.pdbx_strand_id
1 'polypeptide(L)'
;CLLIIVPFLYTELSMSKKILGSIIVILIIAVGFYYQSQLSDDDGVKKVGFIYVGPVTDFGWTYEHDQGRKAVVEAFGDAVETTYVESVSEGPDAERAITQMARDHDLIFTTSFGYMNPTIKVAEKFKKVKFEHATGYQRADNVATYAARFYEGRHLIGLIAGGMTQSNTIGYIASFPIPEVIRGINAAYLAATSVNPTVEFKIVWVYTWFDPGKEADAAKALIDQGADIIMQHTGSAAAMTTAEE
;
A
#
# COMPACT_ATOMS: atom_id res chain seq x y z
N CYS A 1 -39.40 -0.47 -15.94
CA CYS A 1 -40.49 0.46 -15.58
C CYS A 1 -40.61 1.63 -16.54
N LEU A 2 -40.01 1.54 -17.73
CA LEU A 2 -40.01 2.63 -18.73
C LEU A 2 -40.95 2.35 -19.92
N LEU A 3 -41.68 1.24 -19.91
CA LEU A 3 -42.46 0.76 -21.07
C LEU A 3 -44.00 0.92 -20.91
N ILE A 4 -44.51 1.52 -19.83
CA ILE A 4 -45.95 1.63 -19.55
C ILE A 4 -46.49 3.07 -19.73
N ILE A 5 -45.67 4.07 -20.01
CA ILE A 5 -46.10 5.48 -20.13
C ILE A 5 -46.30 5.91 -21.60
N VAL A 6 -45.88 5.12 -22.57
CA VAL A 6 -45.95 5.53 -24.02
C VAL A 6 -47.34 5.47 -24.65
N PRO A 7 -48.32 4.61 -24.26
CA PRO A 7 -49.62 4.64 -24.94
C PRO A 7 -50.59 5.73 -24.49
N PHE A 8 -50.39 6.39 -23.35
CA PHE A 8 -51.41 7.36 -22.83
C PHE A 8 -51.22 8.81 -23.33
N LEU A 9 -50.12 9.11 -24.01
CA LEU A 9 -49.81 10.46 -24.51
C LEU A 9 -50.18 10.69 -25.97
N TYR A 10 -50.84 9.73 -26.64
CA TYR A 10 -51.07 9.81 -28.10
C TYR A 10 -52.47 10.28 -28.48
N THR A 11 -53.37 10.63 -27.54
CA THR A 11 -54.77 10.88 -27.89
C THR A 11 -55.23 12.32 -27.85
N GLU A 12 -54.50 13.34 -27.40
CA GLU A 12 -55.05 14.71 -27.46
C GLU A 12 -54.06 15.89 -27.47
N LEU A 13 -52.92 15.82 -28.12
CA LEU A 13 -52.12 17.03 -28.33
C LEU A 13 -51.72 17.17 -29.80
N SER A 14 -52.55 17.84 -30.60
CA SER A 14 -52.15 18.43 -31.89
C SER A 14 -51.18 19.58 -31.63
N MET A 15 -50.00 19.25 -31.08
CA MET A 15 -48.91 20.22 -31.00
C MET A 15 -48.32 20.48 -32.36
N SER A 16 -48.19 21.76 -32.75
CA SER A 16 -47.57 22.11 -34.04
C SER A 16 -46.15 21.49 -34.08
N LYS A 17 -45.73 20.97 -35.24
CA LYS A 17 -44.39 20.37 -35.42
C LYS A 17 -43.25 21.26 -34.96
N LYS A 18 -43.47 22.59 -34.92
CA LYS A 18 -42.51 23.59 -34.42
C LYS A 18 -42.37 23.52 -32.89
N ILE A 19 -43.48 23.35 -32.16
CA ILE A 19 -43.45 23.24 -30.66
C ILE A 19 -42.81 21.91 -30.25
N LEU A 20 -43.15 20.82 -30.95
CA LEU A 20 -42.52 19.51 -30.70
C LEU A 20 -41.02 19.54 -30.96
N GLY A 21 -40.59 20.18 -32.05
CA GLY A 21 -39.15 20.35 -32.34
C GLY A 21 -38.43 21.17 -31.28
N SER A 22 -39.04 22.26 -30.77
CA SER A 22 -38.45 23.07 -29.70
C SER A 22 -38.31 22.31 -28.39
N ILE A 23 -39.28 21.49 -28.02
CA ILE A 23 -39.23 20.67 -26.80
C ILE A 23 -38.10 19.61 -26.90
N ILE A 24 -37.94 18.97 -28.06
CA ILE A 24 -36.88 18.01 -28.30
C ILE A 24 -35.51 18.68 -28.20
N VAL A 25 -35.33 19.86 -28.74
CA VAL A 25 -34.06 20.62 -28.64
C VAL A 25 -33.77 21.00 -27.21
N ILE A 26 -34.77 21.47 -26.46
CA ILE A 26 -34.62 21.81 -25.02
C ILE A 26 -34.23 20.56 -24.20
N LEU A 27 -34.85 19.41 -24.46
CA LEU A 27 -34.51 18.14 -23.80
C LEU A 27 -33.07 17.68 -24.15
N ILE A 28 -32.65 17.80 -25.40
CA ILE A 28 -31.27 17.47 -25.79
C ILE A 28 -30.27 18.39 -25.09
N ILE A 29 -30.57 19.69 -25.02
CA ILE A 29 -29.73 20.67 -24.35
C ILE A 29 -29.70 20.34 -22.82
N ALA A 30 -30.85 20.07 -22.21
CA ALA A 30 -30.94 19.71 -20.79
C ALA A 30 -30.20 18.41 -20.47
N VAL A 31 -30.32 17.39 -21.33
CA VAL A 31 -29.56 16.14 -21.21
C VAL A 31 -28.07 16.39 -21.44
N GLY A 32 -27.69 17.22 -22.41
CA GLY A 32 -26.31 17.64 -22.63
C GLY A 32 -25.73 18.36 -21.42
N PHE A 33 -26.45 19.32 -20.84
CA PHE A 33 -26.05 20.00 -19.57
C PHE A 33 -25.96 19.02 -18.39
N TYR A 34 -26.91 18.09 -18.25
CA TYR A 34 -26.87 17.07 -17.22
C TYR A 34 -25.65 16.15 -17.37
N TYR A 35 -25.35 15.67 -18.58
CA TYR A 35 -24.13 14.90 -18.84
C TYR A 35 -22.86 15.72 -18.64
N GLN A 36 -22.85 16.97 -19.08
CA GLN A 36 -21.71 17.86 -18.88
C GLN A 36 -21.48 18.18 -17.39
N SER A 37 -22.56 18.37 -16.60
CA SER A 37 -22.45 18.54 -15.15
C SER A 37 -21.97 17.28 -14.42
N GLN A 38 -22.19 16.10 -15.00
CA GLN A 38 -21.63 14.83 -14.47
C GLN A 38 -20.17 14.63 -14.88
N LEU A 39 -19.72 15.29 -15.96
CA LEU A 39 -18.34 15.21 -16.46
C LEU A 39 -17.46 16.38 -15.98
N SER A 40 -18.06 17.41 -15.38
CA SER A 40 -17.36 18.67 -15.08
C SER A 40 -17.08 18.91 -13.59
N ASP A 41 -16.91 17.88 -12.79
CA ASP A 41 -16.51 18.06 -11.41
C ASP A 41 -15.28 17.23 -11.08
N ASP A 42 -14.16 17.50 -11.76
CA ASP A 42 -12.86 17.20 -11.21
C ASP A 42 -11.67 17.82 -11.97
N ASP A 43 -11.73 19.10 -12.26
CA ASP A 43 -10.56 19.88 -12.72
C ASP A 43 -9.70 20.37 -11.54
N GLY A 44 -9.94 19.84 -10.35
CA GLY A 44 -9.18 20.16 -9.15
C GLY A 44 -7.89 19.35 -9.03
N VAL A 45 -6.85 19.97 -8.48
CA VAL A 45 -5.62 19.29 -8.06
C VAL A 45 -5.98 18.15 -7.11
N LYS A 46 -5.56 16.91 -7.41
CA LYS A 46 -5.80 15.75 -6.54
C LYS A 46 -4.88 15.79 -5.34
N LYS A 47 -5.45 15.71 -4.16
CA LYS A 47 -4.71 15.64 -2.91
C LYS A 47 -4.44 14.20 -2.53
N VAL A 48 -3.17 13.82 -2.54
CA VAL A 48 -2.72 12.44 -2.27
C VAL A 48 -1.89 12.40 -1.01
N GLY A 49 -2.37 11.67 0.00
CA GLY A 49 -1.72 11.54 1.31
C GLY A 49 -0.98 10.22 1.47
N PHE A 50 0.14 10.25 2.20
CA PHE A 50 0.93 9.07 2.51
C PHE A 50 1.18 8.97 4.01
N ILE A 51 0.94 7.79 4.60
CA ILE A 51 1.18 7.53 6.02
C ILE A 51 2.22 6.43 6.15
N TYR A 52 3.39 6.80 6.69
CA TYR A 52 4.57 5.95 6.78
C TYR A 52 4.81 5.46 8.20
N VAL A 53 5.22 4.20 8.34
CA VAL A 53 5.50 3.56 9.64
C VAL A 53 6.90 3.89 10.16
N GLY A 54 7.85 4.19 9.29
CA GLY A 54 9.21 4.58 9.61
C GLY A 54 9.55 5.97 9.06
N PRO A 55 10.77 6.45 9.30
CA PRO A 55 11.27 7.69 8.69
C PRO A 55 11.58 7.49 7.21
N VAL A 56 11.46 8.55 6.41
CA VAL A 56 11.80 8.52 4.98
C VAL A 56 13.29 8.28 4.70
N THR A 57 14.10 8.27 5.74
CA THR A 57 15.55 8.00 5.71
C THR A 57 15.92 6.59 6.14
N ASP A 58 14.96 5.66 6.21
CA ASP A 58 15.21 4.27 6.63
C ASP A 58 16.00 3.44 5.62
N PHE A 59 16.19 3.96 4.41
CA PHE A 59 16.84 3.29 3.27
C PHE A 59 16.15 1.98 2.84
N GLY A 60 14.93 1.76 3.28
CA GLY A 60 14.16 0.55 3.05
C GLY A 60 12.72 0.84 2.68
N TRP A 61 11.79 0.30 3.47
CA TRP A 61 10.35 0.31 3.20
C TRP A 61 9.76 1.71 3.01
N THR A 62 10.02 2.61 3.96
CA THR A 62 9.48 3.97 3.93
C THR A 62 10.15 4.80 2.84
N TYR A 63 11.47 4.67 2.70
CA TYR A 63 12.22 5.33 1.64
C TYR A 63 11.67 4.99 0.25
N GLU A 64 11.44 3.71 -0.05
CA GLU A 64 10.93 3.28 -1.36
C GLU A 64 9.50 3.78 -1.62
N HIS A 65 8.64 3.81 -0.59
CA HIS A 65 7.32 4.42 -0.71
C HIS A 65 7.41 5.93 -0.99
N ASP A 66 8.37 6.64 -0.37
CA ASP A 66 8.57 8.06 -0.63
C ASP A 66 9.18 8.32 -2.02
N GLN A 67 10.03 7.43 -2.55
CA GLN A 67 10.44 7.49 -3.95
C GLN A 67 9.22 7.34 -4.88
N GLY A 68 8.30 6.43 -4.57
CA GLY A 68 7.03 6.27 -5.29
C GLY A 68 6.19 7.56 -5.25
N ARG A 69 6.07 8.21 -4.08
CA ARG A 69 5.41 9.52 -3.95
C ARG A 69 6.06 10.59 -4.83
N LYS A 70 7.39 10.68 -4.83
CA LYS A 70 8.14 11.64 -5.67
C LYS A 70 7.93 11.37 -7.16
N ALA A 71 7.90 10.10 -7.57
CA ALA A 71 7.62 9.72 -8.95
C ALA A 71 6.18 10.10 -9.37
N VAL A 72 5.20 10.05 -8.47
CA VAL A 72 3.83 10.55 -8.72
C VAL A 72 3.87 12.07 -8.97
N VAL A 73 4.59 12.84 -8.16
CA VAL A 73 4.74 14.29 -8.38
C VAL A 73 5.43 14.59 -9.72
N GLU A 74 6.48 13.85 -10.06
CA GLU A 74 7.19 14.02 -11.33
C GLU A 74 6.29 13.69 -12.53
N ALA A 75 5.48 12.63 -12.43
CA ALA A 75 4.64 12.16 -13.52
C ALA A 75 3.39 13.03 -13.76
N PHE A 76 2.81 13.59 -12.71
CA PHE A 76 1.52 14.29 -12.77
C PHE A 76 1.63 15.81 -12.56
N GLY A 77 2.79 16.33 -12.12
CA GLY A 77 3.03 17.76 -11.95
C GLY A 77 1.94 18.47 -11.16
N ASP A 78 1.43 19.56 -11.72
CA ASP A 78 0.40 20.40 -11.08
C ASP A 78 -0.97 19.72 -10.92
N ALA A 79 -1.17 18.53 -11.50
CA ALA A 79 -2.42 17.77 -11.34
C ALA A 79 -2.53 17.08 -9.97
N VAL A 80 -1.44 16.98 -9.20
CA VAL A 80 -1.43 16.35 -7.89
C VAL A 80 -0.70 17.20 -6.85
N GLU A 81 -1.25 17.24 -5.63
CA GLU A 81 -0.58 17.72 -4.43
C GLU A 81 -0.34 16.54 -3.51
N THR A 82 0.89 16.32 -3.06
CA THR A 82 1.21 15.20 -2.17
C THR A 82 1.63 15.67 -0.81
N THR A 83 1.13 15.01 0.23
CA THR A 83 1.57 15.21 1.62
C THR A 83 1.93 13.88 2.25
N TYR A 84 2.76 13.87 3.29
CA TYR A 84 3.05 12.66 4.04
C TYR A 84 3.22 12.93 5.53
N VAL A 85 3.01 11.89 6.31
CA VAL A 85 3.35 11.84 7.74
C VAL A 85 4.17 10.59 7.97
N GLU A 86 5.33 10.73 8.61
CA GLU A 86 6.26 9.63 8.85
C GLU A 86 6.31 9.21 10.32
N SER A 87 6.88 8.02 10.58
CA SER A 87 7.08 7.47 11.93
C SER A 87 5.77 7.35 12.73
N VAL A 88 4.67 7.03 12.05
CA VAL A 88 3.37 6.83 12.69
C VAL A 88 3.31 5.41 13.26
N SER A 89 3.10 5.30 14.57
CA SER A 89 2.93 4.00 15.21
C SER A 89 1.63 3.32 14.77
N GLU A 90 1.65 1.99 14.66
CA GLU A 90 0.46 1.19 14.37
C GLU A 90 -0.59 1.31 15.50
N GLY A 91 -1.84 1.00 15.17
CA GLY A 91 -2.95 1.07 16.13
C GLY A 91 -3.61 2.45 16.22
N PRO A 92 -3.82 3.01 17.45
CA PRO A 92 -4.58 4.25 17.62
C PRO A 92 -3.95 5.48 16.96
N ASP A 93 -2.63 5.54 16.88
CA ASP A 93 -1.93 6.65 16.22
C ASP A 93 -2.17 6.64 14.72
N ALA A 94 -2.13 5.46 14.12
CA ALA A 94 -2.47 5.29 12.71
C ALA A 94 -3.93 5.71 12.44
N GLU A 95 -4.90 5.29 13.28
CA GLU A 95 -6.29 5.72 13.11
C GLU A 95 -6.44 7.25 13.17
N ARG A 96 -5.70 7.91 14.08
CA ARG A 96 -5.73 9.38 14.18
C ARG A 96 -5.14 10.05 12.93
N ALA A 97 -3.97 9.58 12.49
CA ALA A 97 -3.29 10.14 11.33
C ALA A 97 -4.11 9.94 10.04
N ILE A 98 -4.65 8.74 9.82
CA ILE A 98 -5.51 8.43 8.66
C ILE A 98 -6.80 9.29 8.72
N THR A 99 -7.43 9.41 9.89
CA THR A 99 -8.63 10.25 10.06
C THR A 99 -8.34 11.72 9.76
N GLN A 100 -7.20 12.25 10.22
CA GLN A 100 -6.85 13.63 9.97
C GLN A 100 -6.61 13.88 8.48
N MET A 101 -5.89 12.99 7.82
CA MET A 101 -5.60 13.09 6.40
C MET A 101 -6.86 12.94 5.53
N ALA A 102 -7.80 12.08 5.92
CA ALA A 102 -9.05 11.83 5.19
C ALA A 102 -10.02 13.03 5.17
N ARG A 103 -9.76 14.10 5.92
CA ARG A 103 -10.60 15.29 5.95
C ARG A 103 -10.48 16.18 4.72
N ASP A 104 -9.31 16.15 4.08
CA ASP A 104 -8.97 17.06 2.98
C ASP A 104 -8.17 16.42 1.83
N HIS A 105 -8.06 15.06 1.81
CA HIS A 105 -7.39 14.32 0.75
C HIS A 105 -8.38 13.45 -0.03
N ASP A 106 -8.08 13.22 -1.31
CA ASP A 106 -8.87 12.39 -2.23
C ASP A 106 -8.44 10.92 -2.19
N LEU A 107 -7.12 10.70 -2.05
CA LEU A 107 -6.50 9.37 -2.05
C LEU A 107 -5.46 9.29 -0.92
N ILE A 108 -5.47 8.20 -0.18
CA ILE A 108 -4.53 8.00 0.94
C ILE A 108 -3.87 6.63 0.81
N PHE A 109 -2.53 6.63 0.81
CA PHE A 109 -1.70 5.44 0.93
C PHE A 109 -1.37 5.17 2.38
N THR A 110 -1.71 3.98 2.87
CA THR A 110 -1.39 3.51 4.24
C THR A 110 -0.40 2.36 4.15
N THR A 111 0.86 2.61 4.52
CA THR A 111 2.00 1.80 4.10
C THR A 111 2.53 0.85 5.16
N SER A 112 1.68 0.33 6.04
CA SER A 112 2.07 -0.72 6.99
C SER A 112 0.97 -1.75 7.16
N PHE A 113 1.33 -3.02 7.35
CA PHE A 113 0.38 -4.11 7.60
C PHE A 113 -0.57 -3.80 8.77
N GLY A 114 -0.05 -3.26 9.87
CA GLY A 114 -0.86 -2.92 11.05
C GLY A 114 -1.78 -1.71 10.87
N TYR A 115 -1.70 -1.01 9.74
CA TYR A 115 -2.68 0.04 9.40
C TYR A 115 -3.97 -0.51 8.77
N MET A 116 -4.07 -1.82 8.54
CA MET A 116 -5.22 -2.44 7.88
C MET A 116 -6.54 -2.13 8.59
N ASN A 117 -6.67 -2.48 9.86
CA ASN A 117 -7.89 -2.22 10.63
C ASN A 117 -8.19 -0.72 10.80
N PRO A 118 -7.21 0.14 11.17
CA PRO A 118 -7.39 1.59 11.13
C PRO A 118 -7.89 2.12 9.80
N THR A 119 -7.34 1.66 8.67
CA THR A 119 -7.75 2.10 7.32
C THR A 119 -9.20 1.74 7.04
N ILE A 120 -9.61 0.48 7.27
CA ILE A 120 -11.01 0.04 7.08
C ILE A 120 -11.96 0.88 7.94
N LYS A 121 -11.64 1.07 9.22
CA LYS A 121 -12.48 1.83 10.15
C LYS A 121 -12.65 3.30 9.75
N VAL A 122 -11.59 3.93 9.22
CA VAL A 122 -11.66 5.32 8.73
C VAL A 122 -12.41 5.38 7.40
N ALA A 123 -12.15 4.45 6.48
CA ALA A 123 -12.83 4.37 5.18
C ALA A 123 -14.36 4.24 5.29
N GLU A 124 -14.85 3.57 6.33
CA GLU A 124 -16.29 3.51 6.62
C GLU A 124 -16.92 4.87 6.87
N LYS A 125 -16.15 5.82 7.41
CA LYS A 125 -16.61 7.18 7.74
C LYS A 125 -16.39 8.16 6.57
N PHE A 126 -15.40 7.92 5.73
CA PHE A 126 -14.98 8.81 4.64
C PHE A 126 -15.21 8.15 3.27
N LYS A 127 -16.46 7.92 2.91
CA LYS A 127 -16.85 7.17 1.69
C LYS A 127 -16.38 7.75 0.36
N LYS A 128 -16.08 9.05 0.31
CA LYS A 128 -15.59 9.73 -0.90
C LYS A 128 -14.08 9.59 -1.08
N VAL A 129 -13.33 9.40 0.02
CA VAL A 129 -11.88 9.22 0.00
C VAL A 129 -11.55 7.80 -0.44
N LYS A 130 -10.54 7.65 -1.30
CA LYS A 130 -9.99 6.35 -1.72
C LYS A 130 -8.78 6.02 -0.87
N PHE A 131 -8.61 4.73 -0.58
CA PHE A 131 -7.49 4.24 0.22
C PHE A 131 -6.79 3.11 -0.51
N GLU A 132 -5.47 3.21 -0.57
CA GLU A 132 -4.57 2.16 -1.03
C GLU A 132 -3.75 1.66 0.16
N HIS A 133 -3.99 0.41 0.54
CA HIS A 133 -3.35 -0.18 1.72
C HIS A 133 -2.29 -1.21 1.33
N ALA A 134 -1.05 -0.99 1.78
CA ALA A 134 0.07 -1.88 1.50
C ALA A 134 -0.04 -3.18 2.31
N THR A 135 0.14 -4.31 1.64
CA THR A 135 0.29 -5.67 2.21
C THR A 135 -0.91 -6.22 2.97
N GLY A 136 -2.00 -5.45 3.11
CA GLY A 136 -3.23 -5.92 3.75
C GLY A 136 -4.03 -6.91 2.89
N TYR A 137 -5.05 -7.51 3.48
CA TYR A 137 -5.98 -8.41 2.80
C TYR A 137 -7.45 -7.99 2.94
N GLN A 138 -7.77 -7.04 3.82
CA GLN A 138 -9.13 -6.49 3.94
C GLN A 138 -9.34 -5.39 2.90
N ARG A 139 -10.52 -5.40 2.29
CA ARG A 139 -10.96 -4.45 1.25
C ARG A 139 -12.33 -3.91 1.58
N ALA A 140 -12.67 -2.74 1.03
CA ALA A 140 -14.00 -2.13 1.04
C ALA A 140 -14.24 -1.42 -0.29
N ASP A 141 -15.43 -0.83 -0.50
CA ASP A 141 -15.78 -0.13 -1.75
C ASP A 141 -14.81 1.00 -2.11
N ASN A 142 -14.16 1.57 -1.09
CA ASN A 142 -13.18 2.64 -1.23
C ASN A 142 -11.80 2.27 -0.65
N VAL A 143 -11.52 0.99 -0.41
CA VAL A 143 -10.22 0.48 0.03
C VAL A 143 -9.75 -0.62 -0.90
N ALA A 144 -8.65 -0.38 -1.59
CA ALA A 144 -7.90 -1.40 -2.30
C ALA A 144 -6.64 -1.80 -1.52
N THR A 145 -6.02 -2.88 -1.93
CA THR A 145 -4.76 -3.37 -1.35
C THR A 145 -3.75 -3.64 -2.44
N TYR A 146 -2.49 -3.32 -2.19
CA TYR A 146 -1.39 -3.64 -3.07
C TYR A 146 -0.24 -4.32 -2.34
N ALA A 147 0.51 -5.14 -3.03
CA ALA A 147 1.71 -5.78 -2.54
C ALA A 147 2.60 -6.23 -3.70
N ALA A 148 3.90 -6.30 -3.46
CA ALA A 148 4.82 -7.00 -4.35
C ALA A 148 4.99 -8.47 -3.91
N ARG A 149 5.52 -9.31 -4.80
CA ARG A 149 5.84 -10.71 -4.49
C ARG A 149 7.22 -10.81 -3.85
N PHE A 150 7.36 -10.23 -2.65
CA PHE A 150 8.63 -10.15 -1.91
C PHE A 150 9.30 -11.51 -1.71
N TYR A 151 8.51 -12.60 -1.59
CA TYR A 151 9.02 -13.96 -1.45
C TYR A 151 9.86 -14.43 -2.66
N GLU A 152 9.65 -13.86 -3.86
CA GLU A 152 10.49 -14.15 -5.02
C GLU A 152 11.91 -13.59 -4.82
N GLY A 153 12.02 -12.35 -4.33
CA GLY A 153 13.32 -11.79 -3.92
C GLY A 153 13.96 -12.58 -2.78
N ARG A 154 13.15 -13.02 -1.78
CA ARG A 154 13.65 -13.89 -0.69
C ARG A 154 14.17 -15.22 -1.20
N HIS A 155 13.54 -15.80 -2.22
CA HIS A 155 14.02 -17.01 -2.88
C HIS A 155 15.42 -16.78 -3.50
N LEU A 156 15.60 -15.69 -4.24
CA LEU A 156 16.89 -15.37 -4.87
C LEU A 156 18.02 -15.19 -3.84
N ILE A 157 17.78 -14.40 -2.79
CA ILE A 157 18.80 -14.22 -1.74
C ILE A 157 19.03 -15.49 -0.92
N GLY A 158 18.01 -16.36 -0.81
CA GLY A 158 18.15 -17.69 -0.20
C GLY A 158 19.11 -18.59 -0.98
N LEU A 159 19.01 -18.63 -2.33
CA LEU A 159 19.96 -19.34 -3.18
C LEU A 159 21.39 -18.83 -2.98
N ILE A 160 21.57 -17.51 -2.95
CA ILE A 160 22.89 -16.87 -2.75
C ILE A 160 23.42 -17.24 -1.35
N ALA A 161 22.62 -17.07 -0.31
CA ALA A 161 23.01 -17.36 1.07
C ALA A 161 23.40 -18.84 1.26
N GLY A 162 22.60 -19.77 0.72
CA GLY A 162 22.91 -21.20 0.79
C GLY A 162 24.19 -21.59 0.06
N GLY A 163 24.51 -20.91 -1.05
CA GLY A 163 25.75 -21.13 -1.80
C GLY A 163 26.99 -20.45 -1.20
N MET A 164 26.81 -19.40 -0.40
CA MET A 164 27.92 -18.60 0.17
C MET A 164 28.30 -19.00 1.61
N THR A 165 27.36 -19.50 2.41
CA THR A 165 27.63 -19.83 3.81
C THR A 165 28.78 -20.86 3.95
N GLN A 166 29.66 -20.62 4.90
CA GLN A 166 30.75 -21.53 5.27
C GLN A 166 30.41 -22.30 6.56
N SER A 167 29.65 -21.68 7.45
CA SER A 167 29.21 -22.29 8.73
C SER A 167 27.97 -23.17 8.57
N ASN A 168 27.30 -23.13 7.44
CA ASN A 168 25.96 -23.68 7.20
C ASN A 168 24.87 -23.07 8.10
N THR A 169 25.13 -21.95 8.75
CA THR A 169 24.18 -21.26 9.62
C THR A 169 23.86 -19.88 9.08
N ILE A 170 22.60 -19.67 8.73
CA ILE A 170 22.07 -18.40 8.25
C ILE A 170 21.20 -17.78 9.34
N GLY A 171 21.52 -16.56 9.76
CA GLY A 171 20.71 -15.78 10.66
C GLY A 171 19.61 -15.02 9.92
N TYR A 172 18.39 -15.03 10.46
CA TYR A 172 17.28 -14.28 9.91
C TYR A 172 16.64 -13.38 10.97
N ILE A 173 16.70 -12.07 10.77
CA ILE A 173 16.04 -11.07 11.63
C ILE A 173 14.63 -10.86 11.09
N ALA A 174 13.63 -11.28 11.84
CA ALA A 174 12.23 -11.24 11.47
C ALA A 174 11.48 -10.17 12.29
N SER A 175 10.56 -9.44 11.62
CA SER A 175 9.76 -8.39 12.26
C SER A 175 8.61 -8.97 13.10
N PHE A 176 7.51 -9.34 12.47
CA PHE A 176 6.32 -9.91 13.12
C PHE A 176 5.95 -11.26 12.50
N PRO A 177 5.41 -12.22 13.28
CA PRO A 177 5.02 -13.54 12.78
C PRO A 177 3.71 -13.52 11.98
N ILE A 178 3.63 -12.69 10.95
CA ILE A 178 2.52 -12.59 10.03
C ILE A 178 2.76 -13.45 8.77
N PRO A 179 1.70 -13.82 8.01
CA PRO A 179 1.84 -14.70 6.85
C PRO A 179 2.85 -14.25 5.81
N GLU A 180 2.98 -12.94 5.57
CA GLU A 180 3.95 -12.39 4.62
C GLU A 180 5.39 -12.66 5.06
N VAL A 181 5.72 -12.41 6.31
CA VAL A 181 7.07 -12.61 6.86
C VAL A 181 7.42 -14.10 6.89
N ILE A 182 6.50 -14.94 7.38
CA ILE A 182 6.68 -16.40 7.42
C ILE A 182 6.87 -16.96 6.01
N ARG A 183 6.10 -16.52 5.02
CA ARG A 183 6.26 -16.90 3.62
C ARG A 183 7.62 -16.51 3.08
N GLY A 184 8.12 -15.33 3.43
CA GLY A 184 9.45 -14.87 3.05
C GLY A 184 10.56 -15.72 3.62
N ILE A 185 10.49 -16.06 4.92
CA ILE A 185 11.42 -16.98 5.59
C ILE A 185 11.41 -18.35 4.89
N ASN A 186 10.22 -18.91 4.68
CA ASN A 186 10.09 -20.22 4.04
C ASN A 186 10.64 -20.22 2.61
N ALA A 187 10.42 -19.16 1.83
CA ALA A 187 10.96 -19.05 0.48
C ALA A 187 12.51 -19.01 0.48
N ALA A 188 13.10 -18.24 1.40
CA ALA A 188 14.55 -18.18 1.57
C ALA A 188 15.11 -19.53 2.03
N TYR A 189 14.50 -20.17 3.02
CA TYR A 189 14.92 -21.47 3.55
C TYR A 189 14.89 -22.57 2.48
N LEU A 190 13.78 -22.72 1.76
CA LEU A 190 13.64 -23.70 0.68
C LEU A 190 14.64 -23.46 -0.44
N ALA A 191 14.92 -22.21 -0.77
CA ALA A 191 15.93 -21.88 -1.77
C ALA A 191 17.36 -22.22 -1.28
N ALA A 192 17.71 -21.84 -0.06
CA ALA A 192 19.02 -22.13 0.52
C ALA A 192 19.27 -23.66 0.62
N THR A 193 18.28 -24.41 1.12
CA THR A 193 18.38 -25.89 1.26
C THR A 193 18.43 -26.59 -0.09
N SER A 194 17.91 -26.00 -1.17
CA SER A 194 18.00 -26.60 -2.52
C SER A 194 19.42 -26.61 -3.08
N VAL A 195 20.28 -25.69 -2.64
CA VAL A 195 21.71 -25.61 -3.05
C VAL A 195 22.66 -26.11 -1.95
N ASN A 196 22.24 -26.04 -0.70
CA ASN A 196 23.01 -26.54 0.44
C ASN A 196 22.06 -27.25 1.43
N PRO A 197 21.90 -28.59 1.31
CA PRO A 197 20.96 -29.34 2.16
C PRO A 197 21.30 -29.35 3.67
N THR A 198 22.50 -28.92 4.05
CA THR A 198 22.95 -28.89 5.45
C THR A 198 22.72 -27.55 6.13
N VAL A 199 22.16 -26.58 5.42
CA VAL A 199 21.92 -25.24 5.95
C VAL A 199 20.88 -25.25 7.07
N GLU A 200 21.17 -24.51 8.13
CA GLU A 200 20.27 -24.21 9.22
C GLU A 200 19.91 -22.71 9.24
N PHE A 201 18.63 -22.41 9.51
CA PHE A 201 18.17 -21.04 9.72
C PHE A 201 17.94 -20.80 11.22
N LYS A 202 18.58 -19.76 11.77
CA LYS A 202 18.31 -19.24 13.10
C LYS A 202 17.51 -17.94 12.97
N ILE A 203 16.36 -17.86 13.66
CA ILE A 203 15.44 -16.74 13.50
C ILE A 203 15.32 -15.99 14.83
N VAL A 204 15.51 -14.67 14.78
CA VAL A 204 15.25 -13.75 15.89
C VAL A 204 14.07 -12.85 15.52
N TRP A 205 13.01 -12.87 16.31
CA TRP A 205 11.84 -12.01 16.16
C TRP A 205 12.04 -10.74 17.00
N VAL A 206 12.14 -9.57 16.31
CA VAL A 206 12.37 -8.28 16.97
C VAL A 206 11.10 -7.50 17.29
N TYR A 207 9.95 -7.94 16.76
CA TYR A 207 8.63 -7.34 16.99
C TYR A 207 8.59 -5.83 16.69
N THR A 208 9.27 -5.42 15.62
CA THR A 208 9.26 -4.07 15.08
C THR A 208 9.47 -4.11 13.57
N TRP A 209 9.04 -3.07 12.86
CA TRP A 209 9.36 -2.88 11.44
C TRP A 209 10.66 -2.10 11.26
N PHE A 210 10.97 -1.19 12.21
CA PHE A 210 12.16 -0.34 12.17
C PHE A 210 12.62 -0.02 13.60
N ASP A 211 13.77 -0.52 13.97
CA ASP A 211 14.44 -0.23 15.23
C ASP A 211 15.93 -0.61 15.10
N PRO A 212 16.79 0.38 14.72
CA PRO A 212 18.22 0.10 14.49
C PRO A 212 18.93 -0.58 15.66
N GLY A 213 18.55 -0.25 16.90
CA GLY A 213 19.14 -0.87 18.08
C GLY A 213 18.81 -2.35 18.18
N LYS A 214 17.52 -2.71 18.10
CA LYS A 214 17.08 -4.11 18.15
C LYS A 214 17.59 -4.93 16.98
N GLU A 215 17.72 -4.31 15.80
CA GLU A 215 18.22 -4.97 14.60
C GLU A 215 19.72 -5.29 14.72
N ALA A 216 20.52 -4.35 15.24
CA ALA A 216 21.93 -4.58 15.54
C ALA A 216 22.13 -5.66 16.61
N ASP A 217 21.36 -5.60 17.71
CA ASP A 217 21.43 -6.60 18.78
C ASP A 217 21.04 -8.00 18.28
N ALA A 218 20.02 -8.09 17.41
CA ALA A 218 19.61 -9.34 16.79
C ALA A 218 20.69 -9.91 15.86
N ALA A 219 21.36 -9.05 15.08
CA ALA A 219 22.49 -9.46 14.24
C ALA A 219 23.63 -10.02 15.07
N LYS A 220 24.06 -9.32 16.13
CA LYS A 220 25.09 -9.82 17.08
C LYS A 220 24.72 -11.16 17.65
N ALA A 221 23.49 -11.30 18.16
CA ALA A 221 23.02 -12.56 18.75
C ALA A 221 23.01 -13.72 17.76
N LEU A 222 22.76 -13.48 16.48
CA LEU A 222 22.82 -14.50 15.43
C LEU A 222 24.25 -14.86 15.06
N ILE A 223 25.15 -13.88 14.98
CA ILE A 223 26.59 -14.08 14.74
C ILE A 223 27.20 -14.89 15.89
N ASP A 224 26.91 -14.53 17.14
CA ASP A 224 27.36 -15.27 18.33
C ASP A 224 26.88 -16.74 18.32
N GLN A 225 25.78 -17.02 17.65
CA GLN A 225 25.24 -18.37 17.47
C GLN A 225 25.84 -19.10 16.25
N GLY A 226 26.81 -18.50 15.57
CA GLY A 226 27.55 -19.11 14.46
C GLY A 226 26.98 -18.79 13.06
N ALA A 227 26.05 -17.85 12.95
CA ALA A 227 25.62 -17.40 11.63
C ALA A 227 26.74 -16.59 10.95
N ASP A 228 27.09 -16.95 9.73
CA ASP A 228 28.04 -16.23 8.88
C ASP A 228 27.36 -15.44 7.74
N ILE A 229 26.04 -15.55 7.65
CA ILE A 229 25.21 -14.75 6.78
C ILE A 229 24.02 -14.24 7.55
N ILE A 230 23.74 -12.93 7.46
CA ILE A 230 22.56 -12.30 8.08
C ILE A 230 21.59 -11.86 6.99
N MET A 231 20.34 -12.28 7.14
CA MET A 231 19.18 -11.84 6.36
C MET A 231 18.22 -11.09 7.28
N GLN A 232 17.50 -10.10 6.76
CA GLN A 232 16.55 -9.33 7.56
C GLN A 232 15.22 -9.05 6.83
N HIS A 233 14.16 -8.83 7.63
CA HIS A 233 12.86 -8.34 7.21
C HIS A 233 12.47 -7.10 8.04
N THR A 234 13.41 -6.21 8.26
CA THR A 234 13.29 -4.94 8.98
C THR A 234 13.90 -3.83 8.14
N GLY A 235 13.61 -2.58 8.48
CA GLY A 235 13.81 -1.45 7.59
C GLY A 235 15.11 -0.68 7.77
N SER A 236 15.95 -0.97 8.80
CA SER A 236 17.20 -0.22 8.98
C SER A 236 18.40 -0.95 8.37
N ALA A 237 19.47 -0.20 8.10
CA ALA A 237 20.75 -0.75 7.67
C ALA A 237 21.60 -1.31 8.85
N ALA A 238 21.15 -1.18 10.09
CA ALA A 238 21.96 -1.50 11.28
C ALA A 238 22.40 -2.96 11.34
N ALA A 239 21.52 -3.89 10.96
CA ALA A 239 21.87 -5.31 10.94
C ALA A 239 22.98 -5.64 9.91
N MET A 240 22.94 -5.00 8.75
CA MET A 240 23.97 -5.17 7.71
C MET A 240 25.31 -4.57 8.14
N THR A 241 25.28 -3.35 8.72
CA THR A 241 26.48 -2.71 9.27
C THR A 241 27.12 -3.57 10.36
N THR A 242 26.29 -4.12 11.26
CA THR A 242 26.79 -5.03 12.34
C THR A 242 27.35 -6.33 11.78
N ALA A 243 26.83 -6.84 10.67
CA ALA A 243 27.33 -8.07 10.06
C ALA A 243 28.64 -7.84 9.28
N GLU A 244 28.95 -6.61 8.89
CA GLU A 244 30.20 -6.23 8.21
C GLU A 244 31.37 -6.04 9.18
N GLU A 245 31.11 -5.65 10.45
CA GLU A 245 32.11 -5.48 11.51
C GLU A 245 32.69 -6.83 11.99
#